data_f2ed021ba804300443264b53734bb099
#
_entry.id   f2ed021ba804300443264b53734bb099
#
_cell.length_a   1.000
_cell.length_b   1.000
_cell.length_c   1.000
_cell.angle_alpha   90.00
_cell.angle_beta   90.00
_cell.angle_gamma   90.00
#
_symmetry.space_group_name_H-M   'P 1'
#
loop_
_entity.id
_entity.type
_entity.pdbx_description
1 polymer ?
#
loop_
_entity_poly.entity_id
_entity_poly.type
_entity_poly.pdbx_seq_one_letter_code
_entity_poly.pdbx_strand_id
1 'polypeptide(L)'
;MSKTWVVVAESSRAKIFQVEKNESHQSLKELEGFTHSTSRSHKNQLNGSQQKDSRDSQLTDSLDSHKDHERGEFARTLGHHLNNARNKGLFKKLILMSPPKFLGDLRKNLGHETNKFVVSAIDKNLVRHNIQEIQAHIPARY
;
A
#
# COMPACT_ATOMS: atom_id res chain seq x y z
N MET A 1 4.38 -25.35 -1.04
CA MET A 1 4.47 -24.35 -2.08
C MET A 1 4.47 -22.98 -1.54
N SER A 2 5.31 -22.14 -2.04
CA SER A 2 5.35 -20.81 -1.49
C SER A 2 4.32 -19.93 -2.17
N LYS A 3 3.65 -19.13 -1.40
CA LYS A 3 2.67 -18.19 -1.90
C LYS A 3 3.31 -16.83 -2.10
N THR A 4 2.93 -16.17 -3.17
CA THR A 4 3.44 -14.85 -3.49
C THR A 4 2.29 -13.87 -3.41
N TRP A 5 2.48 -12.79 -2.68
CA TRP A 5 1.50 -11.73 -2.57
C TRP A 5 1.98 -10.52 -3.35
N VAL A 6 1.04 -9.82 -3.98
CA VAL A 6 1.31 -8.57 -4.67
C VAL A 6 0.51 -7.48 -3.97
N VAL A 7 1.19 -6.44 -3.52
CA VAL A 7 0.55 -5.32 -2.86
C VAL A 7 0.63 -4.13 -3.80
N VAL A 8 -0.52 -3.60 -4.18
CA VAL A 8 -0.59 -2.43 -5.04
C VAL A 8 -1.16 -1.32 -4.18
N ALA A 9 -0.41 -0.27 -3.94
CA ALA A 9 -0.78 0.72 -2.94
C ALA A 9 -0.47 2.15 -3.36
N GLU A 10 -1.21 3.07 -2.79
CA GLU A 10 -0.91 4.49 -2.83
C GLU A 10 -1.17 5.02 -1.42
N SER A 11 -1.09 6.32 -1.24
CA SER A 11 -1.10 6.89 0.11
C SER A 11 -2.40 6.67 0.90
N SER A 12 -3.49 6.32 0.24
CA SER A 12 -4.77 6.16 0.93
C SER A 12 -5.54 4.92 0.52
N ARG A 13 -4.96 4.08 -0.28
CA ARG A 13 -5.66 2.90 -0.80
C ARG A 13 -4.67 1.81 -1.14
N ALA A 14 -5.04 0.57 -0.88
CA ALA A 14 -4.20 -0.56 -1.23
C ALA A 14 -5.04 -1.76 -1.60
N LYS A 15 -4.51 -2.59 -2.44
CA LYS A 15 -5.12 -3.87 -2.80
C LYS A 15 -4.06 -4.95 -2.67
N ILE A 16 -4.46 -6.09 -2.17
CA ILE A 16 -3.56 -7.23 -2.01
C ILE A 16 -4.07 -8.39 -2.86
N PHE A 17 -3.18 -8.94 -3.65
CA PHE A 17 -3.50 -10.07 -4.52
C PHE A 17 -2.58 -11.24 -4.19
N GLN A 18 -3.04 -12.43 -4.47
CA GLN A 18 -2.20 -13.61 -4.37
C GLN A 18 -1.97 -14.13 -5.79
N VAL A 19 -0.73 -14.45 -6.08
CA VAL A 19 -0.38 -15.02 -7.38
C VAL A 19 -0.81 -16.47 -7.38
N GLU A 20 -1.58 -16.85 -8.39
CA GLU A 20 -1.98 -18.24 -8.58
C GLU A 20 -1.36 -18.71 -9.87
N LYS A 21 -0.58 -19.77 -9.78
CA LYS A 21 0.08 -20.35 -10.94
C LYS A 21 -0.50 -21.70 -11.24
N ASN A 22 -0.72 -21.95 -12.51
CA ASN A 22 -0.98 -23.33 -12.94
C ASN A 22 -0.01 -23.60 -14.07
N GLU A 23 -0.15 -24.76 -14.71
CA GLU A 23 0.86 -25.20 -15.68
C GLU A 23 1.00 -24.26 -16.87
N SER A 24 -0.05 -23.58 -17.24
CA SER A 24 -0.02 -22.82 -18.48
C SER A 24 0.04 -21.32 -18.24
N HIS A 25 -0.37 -20.82 -17.09
CA HIS A 25 -0.36 -19.37 -16.89
C HIS A 25 -0.42 -19.01 -15.42
N GLN A 26 -0.24 -17.74 -15.17
CA GLN A 26 -0.23 -17.14 -13.87
C GLN A 26 -1.34 -16.11 -13.81
N SER A 27 -2.07 -16.09 -12.73
CA SER A 27 -3.15 -15.12 -12.56
C SER A 27 -3.10 -14.52 -11.16
N LEU A 28 -3.86 -13.48 -10.94
CA LEU A 28 -3.95 -12.82 -9.65
C LEU A 28 -5.34 -13.00 -9.09
N LYS A 29 -5.40 -13.31 -7.81
CA LYS A 29 -6.65 -13.39 -7.09
C LYS A 29 -6.65 -12.29 -6.05
N GLU A 30 -7.64 -11.42 -6.09
CA GLU A 30 -7.71 -10.34 -5.11
C GLU A 30 -8.11 -10.90 -3.75
N LEU A 31 -7.35 -10.58 -2.73
CA LEU A 31 -7.62 -11.05 -1.38
C LEU A 31 -8.37 -10.00 -0.57
N GLU A 32 -7.86 -8.78 -0.55
CA GLU A 32 -8.48 -7.72 0.24
C GLU A 32 -8.07 -6.37 -0.30
N GLY A 33 -8.86 -5.38 0.06
CA GLY A 33 -8.56 -3.99 -0.25
C GLY A 33 -8.64 -3.18 1.02
N PHE A 34 -7.88 -2.09 1.06
CA PHE A 34 -7.85 -1.20 2.20
C PHE A 34 -8.01 0.22 1.75
N THR A 35 -8.70 1.01 2.56
CA THR A 35 -8.71 2.46 2.36
C THR A 35 -8.33 3.07 3.70
N HIS A 36 -7.79 4.28 3.65
CA HIS A 36 -7.40 4.95 4.87
C HIS A 36 -8.62 5.67 5.43
N SER A 37 -9.32 5.01 6.32
CA SER A 37 -10.57 5.53 6.86
C SER A 37 -10.38 6.81 7.64
N THR A 38 -9.22 7.02 8.22
CA THR A 38 -8.93 8.24 8.94
C THR A 38 -9.00 9.45 8.03
N SER A 39 -8.59 9.30 6.79
CA SER A 39 -8.69 10.37 5.83
C SER A 39 -10.12 10.83 5.66
N ARG A 40 -11.02 9.90 5.58
CA ARG A 40 -12.42 10.21 5.40
C ARG A 40 -13.00 10.89 6.63
N SER A 41 -12.70 10.38 7.80
CA SER A 41 -13.17 10.96 9.04
C SER A 41 -12.63 12.36 9.22
N HIS A 42 -11.38 12.54 8.91
CA HIS A 42 -10.75 13.83 9.04
C HIS A 42 -11.36 14.83 8.10
N LYS A 43 -11.69 14.41 6.90
CA LYS A 43 -12.34 15.27 5.96
C LYS A 43 -13.68 15.77 6.50
N ASN A 44 -14.44 14.89 7.12
CA ASN A 44 -15.69 15.27 7.71
C ASN A 44 -15.49 16.26 8.85
N GLN A 45 -14.50 16.07 9.64
CA GLN A 45 -14.21 16.98 10.72
C GLN A 45 -13.79 18.33 10.22
N LEU A 46 -13.02 18.37 9.18
CA LEU A 46 -12.61 19.64 8.60
C LEU A 46 -13.80 20.42 8.11
N ASN A 47 -14.77 19.73 7.56
CA ASN A 47 -15.97 20.40 7.13
C ASN A 47 -16.71 20.97 8.31
N GLY A 48 -16.53 20.44 9.47
CA GLY A 48 -17.26 20.86 10.62
C GLY A 48 -16.72 22.09 11.30
N SER A 49 -15.44 22.24 11.44
CA SER A 49 -15.01 23.31 12.29
C SER A 49 -13.74 23.98 11.94
N GLN A 50 -12.87 23.33 11.33
CA GLN A 50 -11.55 23.90 11.29
C GLN A 50 -11.34 24.95 10.33
N GLN A 51 -12.14 25.01 9.35
CA GLN A 51 -11.86 25.94 8.34
C GLN A 51 -11.78 27.34 8.85
N LYS A 52 -12.47 27.61 9.88
CA LYS A 52 -12.44 28.95 10.35
C LYS A 52 -11.09 29.33 10.84
N ASP A 53 -10.34 28.41 11.21
CA ASP A 53 -9.08 28.75 11.69
C ASP A 53 -8.08 28.87 10.66
N SER A 54 -8.36 28.89 9.51
CA SER A 54 -7.47 28.82 8.51
C SER A 54 -6.39 29.76 8.52
N ARG A 55 -5.73 30.20 9.02
CA ARG A 55 -4.51 30.86 8.88
C ARG A 55 -3.99 30.58 7.54
N ASP A 56 -4.46 31.25 6.58
CA ASP A 56 -4.15 31.02 5.20
C ASP A 56 -2.67 30.90 4.94
N SER A 57 -1.88 31.71 5.58
CA SER A 57 -0.46 31.70 5.30
C SER A 57 0.20 30.38 5.70
N GLN A 58 -0.36 29.69 6.66
CA GLN A 58 0.21 28.44 7.10
C GLN A 58 -0.49 27.25 6.51
N LEU A 59 -1.55 27.48 5.81
CA LEU A 59 -2.39 26.40 5.35
C LEU A 59 -1.65 25.43 4.43
N THR A 60 -0.84 25.92 3.55
CA THR A 60 -0.12 25.06 2.62
C THR A 60 0.82 24.12 3.35
N ASP A 61 1.58 24.65 4.28
CA ASP A 61 2.49 23.81 5.03
C ASP A 61 1.73 22.81 5.88
N SER A 62 0.62 23.23 6.45
CA SER A 62 -0.20 22.34 7.24
C SER A 62 -0.77 21.22 6.41
N LEU A 63 -1.19 21.52 5.19
CA LEU A 63 -1.73 20.49 4.33
C LEU A 63 -0.68 19.48 3.92
N ASP A 64 0.53 19.95 3.60
CA ASP A 64 1.60 19.03 3.24
C ASP A 64 1.99 18.15 4.40
N SER A 65 2.13 18.73 5.57
CA SER A 65 2.45 17.96 6.77
C SER A 65 1.37 16.95 7.08
N HIS A 66 0.13 17.36 6.88
CA HIS A 66 -1.00 16.49 7.16
C HIS A 66 -1.03 15.32 6.17
N LYS A 67 -0.75 15.58 4.91
CA LYS A 67 -0.70 14.51 3.93
C LYS A 67 0.43 13.53 4.22
N ASP A 68 1.56 14.06 4.64
CA ASP A 68 2.69 13.20 5.01
C ASP A 68 2.34 12.35 6.21
N HIS A 69 1.65 12.92 7.18
CA HIS A 69 1.24 12.20 8.36
C HIS A 69 0.25 11.08 8.01
N GLU A 70 -0.74 11.39 7.18
CA GLU A 70 -1.72 10.39 6.77
C GLU A 70 -1.08 9.27 5.97
N ARG A 71 -0.16 9.61 5.08
CA ARG A 71 0.55 8.62 4.31
C ARG A 71 1.34 7.70 5.24
N GLY A 72 2.00 8.28 6.22
CA GLY A 72 2.78 7.50 7.19
C GLY A 72 1.90 6.59 8.02
N GLU A 73 0.72 7.07 8.42
CA GLU A 73 -0.21 6.24 9.18
C GLU A 73 -0.71 5.08 8.36
N PHE A 74 -1.04 5.32 7.11
CA PHE A 74 -1.53 4.24 6.25
C PHE A 74 -0.42 3.23 5.98
N ALA A 75 0.81 3.72 5.77
CA ALA A 75 1.94 2.84 5.57
C ALA A 75 2.18 1.97 6.80
N ARG A 76 1.99 2.53 7.99
CA ARG A 76 2.14 1.77 9.23
C ARG A 76 1.07 0.70 9.34
N THR A 77 -0.18 1.07 9.05
CA THR A 77 -1.29 0.11 9.11
C THR A 77 -1.08 -1.03 8.14
N LEU A 78 -0.72 -0.70 6.91
CA LEU A 78 -0.49 -1.72 5.90
C LEU A 78 0.73 -2.57 6.25
N GLY A 79 1.79 -1.94 6.75
CA GLY A 79 2.98 -2.65 7.18
C GLY A 79 2.69 -3.64 8.29
N HIS A 80 1.90 -3.24 9.28
CA HIS A 80 1.49 -4.14 10.35
C HIS A 80 0.70 -5.32 9.82
N HIS A 81 -0.19 -5.06 8.89
CA HIS A 81 -0.98 -6.13 8.30
C HIS A 81 -0.08 -7.14 7.59
N LEU A 82 0.89 -6.65 6.83
CA LEU A 82 1.80 -7.52 6.11
C LEU A 82 2.73 -8.29 7.05
N ASN A 83 3.19 -7.65 8.12
CA ASN A 83 4.01 -8.33 9.10
C ASN A 83 3.23 -9.45 9.79
N ASN A 84 1.97 -9.20 10.13
CA ASN A 84 1.13 -10.22 10.73
C ASN A 84 0.87 -11.37 9.76
N ALA A 85 0.64 -11.06 8.50
CA ALA A 85 0.40 -12.08 7.50
C ALA A 85 1.65 -12.95 7.32
N ARG A 86 2.83 -12.33 7.32
CA ARG A 86 4.06 -13.10 7.25
C ARG A 86 4.22 -14.01 8.45
N ASN A 87 3.92 -13.48 9.64
CA ASN A 87 4.00 -14.30 10.86
C ASN A 87 3.08 -15.51 10.79
N LYS A 88 1.95 -15.36 10.12
CA LYS A 88 1.01 -16.47 9.97
C LYS A 88 1.38 -17.38 8.79
N GLY A 89 2.44 -17.08 8.08
CA GLY A 89 2.86 -17.91 6.96
C GLY A 89 2.00 -17.78 5.72
N LEU A 90 1.31 -16.67 5.56
CA LEU A 90 0.38 -16.50 4.44
C LEU A 90 1.09 -16.22 3.12
N PHE A 91 2.32 -15.77 3.17
CA PHE A 91 3.13 -15.61 1.96
C PHE A 91 4.60 -15.87 2.26
N LYS A 92 5.36 -16.17 1.23
CA LYS A 92 6.79 -16.34 1.32
C LYS A 92 7.52 -15.39 0.39
N LYS A 93 6.83 -14.78 -0.54
CA LYS A 93 7.40 -13.78 -1.44
C LYS A 93 6.42 -12.62 -1.51
N LEU A 94 6.96 -11.44 -1.63
CA LEU A 94 6.16 -10.22 -1.62
C LEU A 94 6.61 -9.32 -2.76
N ILE A 95 5.67 -8.86 -3.56
CA ILE A 95 5.93 -7.89 -4.62
C ILE A 95 5.19 -6.61 -4.24
N LEU A 96 5.88 -5.49 -4.25
CA LEU A 96 5.29 -4.21 -3.89
C LEU A 96 5.22 -3.32 -5.13
N MET A 97 4.08 -2.68 -5.35
CA MET A 97 3.88 -1.73 -6.45
C MET A 97 3.29 -0.48 -5.86
N SER A 98 4.01 0.62 -5.91
CA SER A 98 3.60 1.84 -5.23
C SER A 98 4.41 3.04 -5.69
N PRO A 99 3.86 4.26 -5.61
CA PRO A 99 4.68 5.44 -5.86
C PRO A 99 5.85 5.50 -4.89
N PRO A 100 6.94 6.17 -5.28
CA PRO A 100 8.19 6.09 -4.50
C PRO A 100 8.09 6.53 -3.05
N LYS A 101 7.36 7.58 -2.77
CA LYS A 101 7.27 8.06 -1.39
C LYS A 101 6.56 7.06 -0.50
N PHE A 102 5.42 6.56 -0.95
CA PHE A 102 4.69 5.58 -0.17
C PHE A 102 5.46 4.27 -0.07
N LEU A 103 6.11 3.87 -1.14
CA LEU A 103 6.91 2.66 -1.14
C LEU A 103 8.00 2.74 -0.07
N GLY A 104 8.68 3.88 0.04
CA GLY A 104 9.68 4.08 1.07
C GLY A 104 9.09 4.00 2.47
N ASP A 105 7.95 4.66 2.67
CA ASP A 105 7.28 4.64 3.97
C ASP A 105 6.83 3.23 4.32
N LEU A 106 6.29 2.51 3.36
CA LEU A 106 5.83 1.15 3.60
C LEU A 106 7.00 0.25 3.99
N ARG A 107 8.10 0.34 3.26
CA ARG A 107 9.24 -0.51 3.54
C ARG A 107 9.86 -0.22 4.90
N LYS A 108 9.77 1.01 5.38
CA LYS A 108 10.23 1.33 6.73
C LYS A 108 9.37 0.67 7.79
N ASN A 109 8.11 0.42 7.48
CA ASN A 109 7.18 -0.18 8.43
C ASN A 109 7.11 -1.71 8.32
N LEU A 110 7.72 -2.29 7.30
CA LEU A 110 7.87 -3.73 7.25
C LEU A 110 9.03 -4.11 8.17
N GLY A 111 8.85 -5.17 8.92
CA GLY A 111 9.94 -5.62 9.76
C GLY A 111 11.09 -6.16 8.92
N HIS A 112 12.22 -6.32 9.54
CA HIS A 112 13.41 -6.86 8.86
C HIS A 112 13.10 -8.19 8.18
N GLU A 113 12.37 -9.05 8.87
CA GLU A 113 12.04 -10.36 8.32
C GLU A 113 11.10 -10.25 7.12
N THR A 114 10.12 -9.35 7.18
CA THR A 114 9.20 -9.18 6.07
C THR A 114 9.92 -8.58 4.87
N ASN A 115 10.83 -7.66 5.09
CA ASN A 115 11.59 -7.07 4.00
C ASN A 115 12.43 -8.11 3.26
N LYS A 116 12.85 -9.15 3.94
CA LYS A 116 13.60 -10.23 3.28
C LYS A 116 12.74 -10.97 2.26
N PHE A 117 11.43 -10.93 2.42
CA PHE A 117 10.53 -11.61 1.50
C PHE A 117 10.19 -10.75 0.28
N VAL A 118 10.56 -9.47 0.29
CA VAL A 118 10.29 -8.58 -0.85
C VAL A 118 11.22 -8.96 -1.99
N VAL A 119 10.67 -9.55 -3.03
CA VAL A 119 11.46 -10.00 -4.17
C VAL A 119 11.46 -8.98 -5.30
N SER A 120 10.53 -8.03 -5.29
CA SER A 120 10.47 -6.99 -6.29
C SER A 120 9.71 -5.79 -5.74
N ALA A 121 10.17 -4.60 -6.05
CA ALA A 121 9.49 -3.38 -5.67
C ALA A 121 9.41 -2.51 -6.92
N ILE A 122 8.20 -2.22 -7.36
CA ILE A 122 7.95 -1.50 -8.60
C ILE A 122 7.41 -0.12 -8.26
N ASP A 123 8.10 0.90 -8.75
CA ASP A 123 7.82 2.27 -8.45
C ASP A 123 6.76 2.78 -9.42
N LYS A 124 5.55 2.32 -9.29
CA LYS A 124 4.43 2.75 -10.13
C LYS A 124 3.14 2.69 -9.35
N ASN A 125 2.26 3.64 -9.59
CA ASN A 125 0.95 3.66 -8.97
C ASN A 125 -0.01 2.89 -9.88
N LEU A 126 -0.32 1.68 -9.51
CA LEU A 126 -1.20 0.81 -10.28
C LEU A 126 -2.51 0.52 -9.57
N VAL A 127 -2.82 1.28 -8.53
CA VAL A 127 -4.02 1.04 -7.71
C VAL A 127 -5.31 1.09 -8.54
N ARG A 128 -5.37 1.94 -9.52
CA ARG A 128 -6.58 2.10 -10.34
C ARG A 128 -6.57 1.26 -11.60
N HIS A 129 -5.52 0.48 -11.81
CA HIS A 129 -5.43 -0.35 -13.00
C HIS A 129 -6.15 -1.68 -12.77
N ASN A 130 -6.55 -2.32 -13.85
CA ASN A 130 -7.23 -3.60 -13.72
C ASN A 130 -6.21 -4.71 -13.49
N ILE A 131 -6.72 -5.89 -13.20
CA ILE A 131 -5.87 -7.04 -12.84
C ILE A 131 -4.91 -7.38 -13.97
N GLN A 132 -5.34 -7.31 -15.21
CA GLN A 132 -4.46 -7.64 -16.33
C GLN A 132 -3.30 -6.67 -16.43
N GLU A 133 -3.56 -5.39 -16.20
CA GLU A 133 -2.49 -4.41 -16.23
C GLU A 133 -1.51 -4.59 -15.10
N ILE A 134 -2.03 -4.87 -13.91
CA ILE A 134 -1.16 -5.14 -12.76
C ILE A 134 -0.31 -6.37 -13.04
N GLN A 135 -0.93 -7.40 -13.58
CA GLN A 135 -0.23 -8.65 -13.86
C GLN A 135 0.88 -8.45 -14.88
N ALA A 136 0.68 -7.56 -15.84
CA ALA A 136 1.70 -7.28 -16.85
C ALA A 136 2.96 -6.68 -16.26
N HIS A 137 2.89 -6.09 -15.08
CA HIS A 137 4.05 -5.51 -14.42
C HIS A 137 4.78 -6.50 -13.50
N ILE A 138 4.23 -7.70 -13.30
CA ILE A 138 4.89 -8.69 -12.45
C ILE A 138 6.07 -9.27 -13.22
N PRO A 139 7.25 -9.31 -12.60
CA PRO A 139 8.42 -9.88 -13.28
C PRO A 139 8.18 -11.33 -13.68
N ALA A 140 8.76 -11.72 -14.78
CA ALA A 140 8.64 -13.12 -15.23
C ALA A 140 9.27 -14.07 -14.23
N ARG A 141 10.28 -13.60 -13.53
CA ARG A 141 10.94 -14.39 -12.51
C ARG A 141 11.13 -13.54 -11.25
N TYR A 142 10.91 -14.15 -10.15
CA TYR A 142 11.13 -13.47 -8.87
C TYR A 142 11.42 -14.48 -7.77
#